data_e173f7726750224298fa6c6f5f159cf3
#
_entry.id   e173f7726750224298fa6c6f5f159cf3
#
_cell.length_a   1.000
_cell.length_b   1.000
_cell.length_c   1.000
_cell.angle_alpha   90.00
_cell.angle_beta   90.00
_cell.angle_gamma   90.00
#
_symmetry.space_group_name_H-M   'P 1'
#
loop_
_entity.id
_entity.type
_entity.pdbx_description
1 polymer ?
#
loop_
_entity_poly.entity_id
_entity_poly.type
_entity_poly.pdbx_seq_one_letter_code
_entity_poly.pdbx_strand_id
1 'polypeptide(L)'
;MKNIIETMRRQYPVSDATLKELESHLTLCHFPKKHKLIREGIYCKYAYFIEKGFLRAYWIVDGEEITTSFGKEGCIVFSMDELYYNQKSEEYVEALEEVEAYRISITELRKLFETNLELCNWGRIIHQNEYRRLHRSHKERLTLPAKERYEEFKKQSPDVCQRANLGLIASYLGITLSTLSRLRASE
;
A
#
# COMPACT_ATOMS: atom_id res chain seq x y z
N MET A 1 2.54 -10.36 14.83
CA MET A 1 3.29 -9.98 13.59
C MET A 1 3.46 -11.11 12.57
N LYS A 2 2.54 -12.10 12.55
CA LYS A 2 2.69 -13.30 11.68
C LYS A 2 2.70 -12.93 10.20
N ASN A 3 1.69 -12.17 9.73
CA ASN A 3 1.54 -11.80 8.31
C ASN A 3 2.69 -10.91 7.80
N ILE A 4 3.16 -10.01 8.67
CA ILE A 4 4.31 -9.14 8.36
C ILE A 4 5.58 -9.97 8.19
N ILE A 5 5.91 -10.83 9.16
CA ILE A 5 7.12 -11.66 9.13
C ILE A 5 7.11 -12.61 7.92
N GLU A 6 5.99 -13.30 7.68
CA GLU A 6 5.85 -14.18 6.52
C GLU A 6 6.06 -13.43 5.19
N THR A 7 5.51 -12.23 5.07
CA THR A 7 5.67 -11.41 3.86
C THR A 7 7.10 -10.90 3.70
N MET A 8 7.72 -10.42 4.78
CA MET A 8 9.13 -9.99 4.75
C MET A 8 10.04 -11.13 4.28
N ARG A 9 9.94 -12.31 4.89
CA ARG A 9 10.76 -13.48 4.54
C ARG A 9 10.53 -13.98 3.13
N ARG A 10 9.31 -13.87 2.61
CA ARG A 10 9.01 -14.23 1.21
C ARG A 10 9.64 -13.26 0.22
N GLN A 11 9.79 -12.00 0.59
CA GLN A 11 10.36 -10.97 -0.27
C GLN A 11 11.89 -10.95 -0.23
N TYR A 12 12.48 -11.14 0.96
CA TYR A 12 13.91 -11.13 1.19
C TYR A 12 14.27 -11.99 2.41
N PRO A 13 15.38 -12.75 2.39
CA PRO A 13 15.82 -13.53 3.54
C PRO A 13 16.27 -12.62 4.67
N VAL A 14 15.40 -12.41 5.66
CA VAL A 14 15.67 -11.63 6.87
C VAL A 14 15.91 -12.58 8.03
N SER A 15 17.01 -12.38 8.76
CA SER A 15 17.39 -13.20 9.91
C SER A 15 16.49 -12.96 11.13
N ASP A 16 16.45 -13.92 12.05
CA ASP A 16 15.72 -13.78 13.32
C ASP A 16 16.27 -12.64 14.18
N ALA A 17 17.58 -12.37 14.10
CA ALA A 17 18.21 -11.26 14.82
C ALA A 17 17.69 -9.92 14.30
N THR A 18 17.62 -9.74 12.99
CA THR A 18 17.09 -8.54 12.34
C THR A 18 15.59 -8.34 12.63
N LEU A 19 14.81 -9.43 12.62
CA LEU A 19 13.39 -9.35 12.97
C LEU A 19 13.19 -8.93 14.42
N LYS A 20 13.97 -9.46 15.38
CA LYS A 20 13.92 -9.05 16.78
C LYS A 20 14.33 -7.58 16.98
N GLU A 21 15.33 -7.12 16.24
CA GLU A 21 15.73 -5.71 16.25
C GLU A 21 14.56 -4.82 15.75
N LEU A 22 13.97 -5.14 14.61
CA LEU A 22 12.81 -4.42 14.10
C LEU A 22 11.64 -4.44 15.10
N GLU A 23 11.31 -5.62 15.65
CA GLU A 23 10.22 -5.78 16.63
C GLU A 23 10.40 -4.88 17.85
N SER A 24 11.64 -4.68 18.32
CA SER A 24 11.94 -3.84 19.50
C SER A 24 11.58 -2.36 19.30
N HIS A 25 11.46 -1.90 18.04
CA HIS A 25 11.08 -0.53 17.68
C HIS A 25 9.60 -0.38 17.31
N LEU A 26 8.84 -1.48 17.30
CA LEU A 26 7.46 -1.49 16.86
C LEU A 26 6.48 -1.31 18.02
N THR A 27 5.43 -0.56 17.78
CA THR A 27 4.31 -0.38 18.71
C THR A 27 3.01 -0.80 18.04
N LEU A 28 2.27 -1.73 18.67
CA LEU A 28 0.95 -2.15 18.20
C LEU A 28 -0.04 -0.99 18.22
N CYS A 29 -0.84 -0.86 17.18
CA CYS A 29 -1.91 0.12 17.07
C CYS A 29 -3.11 -0.44 16.28
N HIS A 30 -4.30 0.12 16.55
CA HIS A 30 -5.55 -0.26 15.92
C HIS A 30 -6.22 0.98 15.35
N PHE A 31 -6.80 0.84 14.17
CA PHE A 31 -7.51 1.92 13.50
C PHE A 31 -8.89 1.44 13.06
N PRO A 32 -9.95 2.23 13.32
CA PRO A 32 -11.27 1.92 12.80
C PRO A 32 -11.33 2.14 11.30
N LYS A 33 -12.30 1.52 10.65
CA LYS A 33 -12.66 1.81 9.26
C LYS A 33 -12.83 3.31 9.04
N LYS A 34 -12.37 3.81 7.90
CA LYS A 34 -12.33 5.23 7.48
C LYS A 34 -11.29 6.09 8.23
N HIS A 35 -10.46 5.51 9.07
CA HIS A 35 -9.34 6.25 9.65
C HIS A 35 -8.28 6.55 8.57
N LYS A 36 -7.81 7.80 8.53
CA LYS A 36 -6.75 8.23 7.61
C LYS A 36 -5.40 8.12 8.30
N LEU A 37 -4.63 7.08 7.96
CA LEU A 37 -3.29 6.84 8.51
C LEU A 37 -2.28 7.87 7.97
N ILE A 38 -2.44 8.25 6.71
CA ILE A 38 -1.64 9.29 6.04
C ILE A 38 -2.62 10.33 5.49
N ARG A 39 -2.23 11.60 5.55
CA ARG A 39 -3.03 12.73 5.07
C ARG A 39 -2.17 13.67 4.24
N GLU A 40 -2.68 14.06 3.08
CA GLU A 40 -2.09 15.11 2.26
C GLU A 40 -1.86 16.40 3.06
N GLY A 41 -0.76 17.08 2.77
CA GLY A 41 -0.39 18.35 3.42
C GLY A 41 0.15 18.21 4.84
N ILE A 42 0.24 16.99 5.39
CA ILE A 42 0.71 16.72 6.76
C ILE A 42 1.98 15.88 6.72
N TYR A 43 2.91 16.16 7.64
CA TYR A 43 4.07 15.29 7.88
C TYR A 43 3.62 13.96 8.50
N CYS A 44 3.98 12.85 7.88
CA CYS A 44 3.67 11.52 8.34
C CYS A 44 4.78 11.00 9.26
N LYS A 45 4.58 11.09 10.57
CA LYS A 45 5.62 10.75 11.57
C LYS A 45 5.92 9.26 11.69
N TYR A 46 5.08 8.38 11.11
CA TYR A 46 5.17 6.92 11.30
C TYR A 46 5.05 6.16 9.98
N ALA A 47 5.76 5.05 9.91
CA ALA A 47 5.46 3.95 9.00
C ALA A 47 4.64 2.89 9.75
N TYR A 48 3.76 2.20 9.02
CA TYR A 48 2.82 1.22 9.57
C TYR A 48 3.00 -0.12 8.85
N PHE A 49 3.36 -1.15 9.58
CA PHE A 49 3.37 -2.53 9.12
C PHE A 49 1.99 -3.13 9.37
N ILE A 50 1.29 -3.51 8.33
CA ILE A 50 -0.10 -3.96 8.41
C ILE A 50 -0.15 -5.46 8.74
N GLU A 51 -0.64 -5.80 9.93
CA GLU A 51 -0.84 -7.20 10.34
C GLU A 51 -2.19 -7.73 9.89
N LYS A 52 -3.25 -6.91 9.99
CA LYS A 52 -4.60 -7.23 9.57
C LYS A 52 -5.30 -5.99 9.04
N GLY A 53 -6.11 -6.15 8.00
CA GLY A 53 -6.95 -5.10 7.46
C GLY A 53 -6.64 -4.77 6.01
N PHE A 54 -7.44 -3.85 5.47
CA PHE A 54 -7.41 -3.47 4.08
C PHE A 54 -7.48 -1.94 3.95
N LEU A 55 -6.63 -1.37 3.10
CA LEU A 55 -6.44 0.06 2.96
C LEU A 55 -6.46 0.45 1.49
N ARG A 56 -6.65 1.74 1.23
CA ARG A 56 -6.37 2.36 -0.07
C ARG A 56 -5.49 3.59 0.09
N ALA A 57 -4.66 3.86 -0.90
CA ALA A 57 -4.06 5.16 -1.13
C ALA A 57 -4.85 5.89 -2.22
N TYR A 58 -4.94 7.23 -2.13
CA TYR A 58 -5.64 8.03 -3.12
C TYR A 58 -5.17 9.48 -3.11
N TRP A 59 -5.35 10.14 -4.22
CA TRP A 59 -5.22 11.59 -4.37
C TRP A 59 -6.60 12.26 -4.45
N ILE A 60 -6.65 13.55 -4.17
CA ILE A 60 -7.80 14.40 -4.47
C ILE A 60 -7.42 15.30 -5.64
N VAL A 61 -8.10 15.16 -6.77
CA VAL A 61 -7.87 15.95 -7.98
C VAL A 61 -9.21 16.56 -8.39
N ASP A 62 -9.29 17.87 -8.44
CA ASP A 62 -10.53 18.62 -8.78
C ASP A 62 -11.73 18.21 -7.90
N GLY A 63 -11.47 17.87 -6.63
CA GLY A 63 -12.48 17.44 -5.67
C GLY A 63 -12.87 15.95 -5.74
N GLU A 64 -12.32 15.19 -6.69
CA GLU A 64 -12.57 13.75 -6.86
C GLU A 64 -11.44 12.90 -6.26
N GLU A 65 -11.81 11.80 -5.58
CA GLU A 65 -10.85 10.86 -5.02
C GLU A 65 -10.39 9.86 -6.10
N ILE A 66 -9.10 9.90 -6.44
CA ILE A 66 -8.47 9.01 -7.40
C ILE A 66 -7.68 7.93 -6.66
N THR A 67 -8.18 6.71 -6.63
CA THR A 67 -7.49 5.57 -6.00
C THR A 67 -6.22 5.22 -6.76
N THR A 68 -5.08 5.20 -6.06
CA THR A 68 -3.75 4.94 -6.64
C THR A 68 -3.24 3.54 -6.32
N SER A 69 -3.58 3.02 -5.12
CA SER A 69 -3.20 1.65 -4.73
C SER A 69 -4.11 1.10 -3.63
N PHE A 70 -3.96 -0.21 -3.38
CA PHE A 70 -4.56 -0.91 -2.26
C PHE A 70 -3.47 -1.57 -1.42
N GLY A 71 -3.61 -1.47 -0.10
CA GLY A 71 -2.76 -2.13 0.89
C GLY A 71 -3.52 -3.22 1.64
N LYS A 72 -2.81 -4.27 2.02
CA LYS A 72 -3.37 -5.41 2.75
C LYS A 72 -2.36 -5.97 3.76
N GLU A 73 -2.72 -7.07 4.39
CA GLU A 73 -1.86 -7.79 5.33
C GLU A 73 -0.45 -8.02 4.79
N GLY A 74 0.55 -7.74 5.58
CA GLY A 74 1.97 -7.88 5.26
C GLY A 74 2.58 -6.70 4.49
N CYS A 75 1.79 -5.68 4.09
CA CYS A 75 2.36 -4.48 3.48
C CYS A 75 2.89 -3.50 4.54
N ILE A 76 3.77 -2.63 4.11
CA ILE A 76 4.18 -1.43 4.86
C ILE A 76 3.56 -0.20 4.19
N VAL A 77 3.04 0.70 5.01
CA VAL A 77 2.42 1.96 4.61
C VAL A 77 3.19 3.12 5.22
N PHE A 78 3.66 4.04 4.42
CA PHE A 78 4.39 5.24 4.84
C PHE A 78 4.28 6.30 3.75
N SER A 79 4.54 7.57 4.11
CA SER A 79 4.69 8.63 3.11
C SER A 79 6.09 8.56 2.50
N MET A 80 6.16 8.42 1.17
CA MET A 80 7.41 8.50 0.42
C MET A 80 8.07 9.87 0.59
N ASP A 81 7.26 10.92 0.57
CA ASP A 81 7.70 12.32 0.68
C ASP A 81 8.37 12.57 2.03
N GLU A 82 7.78 12.07 3.13
CA GLU A 82 8.38 12.18 4.46
C GLU A 82 9.63 11.31 4.60
N LEU A 83 9.55 10.03 4.20
CA LEU A 83 10.63 9.07 4.43
C LEU A 83 11.91 9.46 3.68
N TYR A 84 11.80 9.92 2.43
CA TYR A 84 12.97 10.16 1.58
C TYR A 84 13.29 11.63 1.33
N TYR A 85 12.29 12.52 1.40
CA TYR A 85 12.46 13.93 1.01
C TYR A 85 12.21 14.90 2.16
N ASN A 86 11.78 14.43 3.33
CA ASN A 86 11.39 15.25 4.48
C ASN A 86 10.36 16.32 4.09
N GLN A 87 9.37 15.90 3.30
CA GLN A 87 8.28 16.73 2.80
C GLN A 87 6.94 16.23 3.32
N LYS A 88 5.92 17.09 3.26
CA LYS A 88 4.54 16.71 3.57
C LYS A 88 4.03 15.74 2.53
N SER A 89 3.18 14.78 2.95
CA SER A 89 2.58 13.81 2.03
C SER A 89 1.73 14.48 0.96
N GLU A 90 1.81 13.99 -0.26
CA GLU A 90 0.94 14.37 -1.38
C GLU A 90 -0.26 13.41 -1.55
N GLU A 91 -0.40 12.42 -0.67
CA GLU A 91 -1.46 11.42 -0.75
C GLU A 91 -2.18 11.19 0.58
N TYR A 92 -3.34 10.58 0.48
CA TYR A 92 -4.07 9.99 1.61
C TYR A 92 -3.90 8.49 1.61
N VAL A 93 -3.83 7.89 2.83
CA VAL A 93 -4.03 6.45 3.02
C VAL A 93 -5.13 6.23 4.06
N GLU A 94 -6.17 5.52 3.66
CA GLU A 94 -7.38 5.29 4.45
C GLU A 94 -7.63 3.81 4.69
N ALA A 95 -8.05 3.48 5.91
CA ALA A 95 -8.51 2.16 6.30
C ALA A 95 -9.91 1.87 5.70
N LEU A 96 -10.02 0.82 4.90
CA LEU A 96 -11.30 0.35 4.33
C LEU A 96 -12.02 -0.65 5.23
N GLU A 97 -11.31 -1.20 6.20
CA GLU A 97 -11.77 -2.13 7.25
C GLU A 97 -11.14 -1.70 8.58
N GLU A 98 -11.40 -2.43 9.67
CA GLU A 98 -10.61 -2.33 10.89
C GLU A 98 -9.19 -2.80 10.62
N VAL A 99 -8.20 -2.04 11.08
CA VAL A 99 -6.77 -2.29 10.83
C VAL A 99 -6.05 -2.52 12.15
N GLU A 100 -5.32 -3.64 12.22
CA GLU A 100 -4.28 -3.89 13.19
C GLU A 100 -2.92 -3.69 12.52
N ALA A 101 -2.09 -2.83 13.08
CA ALA A 101 -0.79 -2.49 12.52
C ALA A 101 0.25 -2.31 13.62
N TYR A 102 1.52 -2.41 13.24
CA TYR A 102 2.65 -2.04 14.08
C TYR A 102 3.31 -0.80 13.48
N ARG A 103 3.44 0.26 14.28
CA ARG A 103 4.05 1.51 13.83
C ARG A 103 5.48 1.65 14.33
N ILE A 104 6.29 2.30 13.51
CA ILE A 104 7.65 2.77 13.84
C ILE A 104 7.75 4.25 13.43
N SER A 105 8.52 5.04 14.17
CA SER A 105 8.79 6.41 13.73
C SER A 105 9.63 6.40 12.44
N ILE A 106 9.38 7.38 11.55
CA ILE A 106 10.17 7.54 10.33
C ILE A 106 11.66 7.71 10.63
N THR A 107 11.99 8.40 11.71
CA THR A 107 13.38 8.60 12.15
C THR A 107 14.05 7.28 12.53
N GLU A 108 13.37 6.43 13.29
CA GLU A 108 13.90 5.10 13.66
C GLU A 108 14.00 4.18 12.44
N LEU A 109 13.00 4.20 11.55
CA LEU A 109 13.04 3.40 10.33
C LEU A 109 14.22 3.79 9.41
N ARG A 110 14.48 5.10 9.24
CA ARG A 110 15.67 5.58 8.52
C ARG A 110 16.95 5.06 9.15
N LYS A 111 17.08 5.18 10.47
CA LYS A 111 18.25 4.68 11.20
C LYS A 111 18.45 3.18 11.00
N LEU A 112 17.38 2.39 11.05
CA LEU A 112 17.46 0.95 10.80
C LEU A 112 17.91 0.65 9.36
N PHE A 113 17.45 1.38 8.36
CA PHE A 113 17.91 1.23 6.97
C PHE A 113 19.40 1.62 6.79
N GLU A 114 19.92 2.53 7.61
CA GLU A 114 21.34 2.94 7.57
C GLU A 114 22.25 1.93 8.29
N THR A 115 21.76 1.29 9.35
CA THR A 115 22.59 0.46 10.24
C THR A 115 22.43 -1.05 10.03
N ASN A 116 21.30 -1.49 9.46
CA ASN A 116 20.99 -2.90 9.23
C ASN A 116 20.86 -3.21 7.73
N LEU A 117 21.87 -3.92 7.20
CA LEU A 117 21.95 -4.24 5.77
C LEU A 117 20.80 -5.13 5.29
N GLU A 118 20.28 -6.05 6.12
CA GLU A 118 19.15 -6.90 5.74
C GLU A 118 17.86 -6.07 5.60
N LEU A 119 17.61 -5.15 6.52
CA LEU A 119 16.47 -4.23 6.43
C LEU A 119 16.61 -3.25 5.26
N CYS A 120 17.81 -2.74 5.02
CA CYS A 120 18.09 -1.91 3.84
C CYS A 120 17.79 -2.66 2.54
N ASN A 121 18.28 -3.88 2.40
CA ASN A 121 18.03 -4.72 1.23
C ASN A 121 16.55 -5.11 1.09
N TRP A 122 15.88 -5.46 2.19
CA TRP A 122 14.45 -5.71 2.17
C TRP A 122 13.69 -4.46 1.69
N GLY A 123 14.00 -3.28 2.24
CA GLY A 123 13.43 -2.00 1.80
C GLY A 123 13.64 -1.75 0.30
N ARG A 124 14.86 -1.99 -0.21
CA ARG A 124 15.16 -1.90 -1.64
C ARG A 124 14.29 -2.86 -2.47
N ILE A 125 14.09 -4.09 -2.03
CA ILE A 125 13.29 -5.09 -2.76
C ILE A 125 11.81 -4.68 -2.81
N ILE A 126 11.22 -4.20 -1.71
CA ILE A 126 9.82 -3.74 -1.74
C ILE A 126 9.63 -2.57 -2.72
N HIS A 127 10.59 -1.63 -2.78
CA HIS A 127 10.53 -0.52 -3.74
C HIS A 127 10.69 -0.99 -5.18
N GLN A 128 11.60 -1.94 -5.45
CA GLN A 128 11.73 -2.53 -6.78
C GLN A 128 10.44 -3.23 -7.24
N ASN A 129 9.79 -3.98 -6.35
CA ASN A 129 8.53 -4.65 -6.63
C ASN A 129 7.41 -3.64 -6.89
N GLU A 130 7.34 -2.59 -6.08
CA GLU A 130 6.35 -1.53 -6.24
C GLU A 130 6.58 -0.72 -7.52
N TYR A 131 7.82 -0.34 -7.83
CA TYR A 131 8.15 0.30 -9.10
C TYR A 131 7.72 -0.57 -10.30
N ARG A 132 8.02 -1.87 -10.26
CA ARG A 132 7.61 -2.80 -11.32
C ARG A 132 6.10 -2.88 -11.46
N ARG A 133 5.36 -2.89 -10.34
CA ARG A 133 3.90 -2.90 -10.33
C ARG A 133 3.34 -1.62 -10.94
N LEU A 134 3.85 -0.47 -10.52
CA LEU A 134 3.44 0.85 -11.03
C LEU A 134 3.74 0.99 -12.53
N HIS A 135 4.93 0.58 -12.97
CA HIS A 135 5.32 0.60 -14.38
C HIS A 135 4.39 -0.27 -15.24
N ARG A 136 4.03 -1.48 -14.75
CA ARG A 136 3.05 -2.33 -15.42
C ARG A 136 1.68 -1.67 -15.50
N SER A 137 1.15 -1.17 -14.39
CA SER A 137 -0.15 -0.49 -14.34
C SER A 137 -0.17 0.72 -15.28
N HIS A 138 0.90 1.50 -15.34
CA HIS A 138 1.04 2.61 -16.26
C HIS A 138 0.98 2.14 -17.73
N LYS A 139 1.74 1.11 -18.08
CA LYS A 139 1.68 0.50 -19.43
C LYS A 139 0.27 0.04 -19.77
N GLU A 140 -0.38 -0.70 -18.87
CA GLU A 140 -1.74 -1.22 -19.08
C GLU A 140 -2.75 -0.09 -19.32
N ARG A 141 -2.65 1.02 -18.57
CA ARG A 141 -3.50 2.21 -18.76
C ARG A 141 -3.32 2.85 -20.14
N LEU A 142 -2.09 2.87 -20.67
CA LEU A 142 -1.78 3.49 -21.96
C LEU A 142 -2.12 2.58 -23.16
N THR A 143 -2.12 1.26 -22.99
CA THR A 143 -2.12 0.32 -24.12
C THR A 143 -3.32 -0.62 -24.17
N LEU A 144 -4.01 -0.86 -23.05
CA LEU A 144 -5.11 -1.82 -23.00
C LEU A 144 -6.49 -1.15 -22.95
N PRO A 145 -7.49 -1.70 -23.65
CA PRO A 145 -8.89 -1.33 -23.47
C PRO A 145 -9.37 -1.57 -22.04
N ALA A 146 -10.41 -0.87 -21.60
CA ALA A 146 -10.96 -0.97 -20.24
C ALA A 146 -11.30 -2.40 -19.80
N LYS A 147 -11.86 -3.22 -20.72
CA LYS A 147 -12.18 -4.63 -20.45
C LYS A 147 -10.92 -5.44 -20.11
N GLU A 148 -9.89 -5.35 -20.92
CA GLU A 148 -8.64 -6.08 -20.71
C GLU A 148 -7.92 -5.64 -19.44
N ARG A 149 -7.92 -4.32 -19.12
CA ARG A 149 -7.38 -3.82 -17.84
C ARG A 149 -8.11 -4.42 -16.64
N TYR A 150 -9.44 -4.51 -16.69
CA TYR A 150 -10.22 -5.11 -15.63
C TYR A 150 -9.94 -6.61 -15.49
N GLU A 151 -9.84 -7.35 -16.60
CA GLU A 151 -9.48 -8.78 -16.59
C GLU A 151 -8.09 -9.03 -16.00
N GLU A 152 -7.09 -8.23 -16.39
CA GLU A 152 -5.74 -8.31 -15.80
C GLU A 152 -5.73 -7.97 -14.31
N PHE A 153 -6.49 -6.95 -13.90
CA PHE A 153 -6.64 -6.59 -12.50
C PHE A 153 -7.27 -7.73 -11.67
N LYS A 154 -8.31 -8.39 -12.17
CA LYS A 154 -8.93 -9.55 -11.49
C LYS A 154 -7.93 -10.69 -11.28
N LYS A 155 -7.09 -10.97 -12.28
CA LYS A 155 -6.05 -12.01 -12.18
C LYS A 155 -4.96 -11.65 -11.17
N GLN A 156 -4.52 -10.38 -11.17
CA GLN A 156 -3.43 -9.92 -10.32
C GLN A 156 -3.85 -9.65 -8.87
N SER A 157 -5.10 -9.28 -8.64
CA SER A 157 -5.61 -8.82 -7.35
C SER A 157 -7.03 -9.34 -7.04
N PRO A 158 -7.23 -10.67 -7.01
CA PRO A 158 -8.55 -11.27 -6.78
C PRO A 158 -9.11 -10.91 -5.40
N ASP A 159 -8.26 -10.78 -4.41
CA ASP A 159 -8.60 -10.37 -3.04
C ASP A 159 -9.09 -8.91 -2.97
N VAL A 160 -8.49 -8.01 -3.74
CA VAL A 160 -8.97 -6.62 -3.85
C VAL A 160 -10.37 -6.58 -4.46
N CYS A 161 -10.61 -7.42 -5.49
CA CYS A 161 -11.93 -7.53 -6.13
C CYS A 161 -13.03 -8.00 -5.17
N GLN A 162 -12.69 -8.77 -4.14
CA GLN A 162 -13.63 -9.23 -3.12
C GLN A 162 -13.86 -8.21 -1.99
N ARG A 163 -12.86 -7.40 -1.65
CA ARG A 163 -12.86 -6.51 -0.49
C ARG A 163 -13.18 -5.06 -0.83
N ALA A 164 -12.76 -4.56 -1.98
CA ALA A 164 -13.01 -3.19 -2.42
C ALA A 164 -14.41 -3.05 -3.07
N ASN A 165 -15.08 -1.93 -2.80
CA ASN A 165 -16.29 -1.62 -3.56
C ASN A 165 -15.97 -1.25 -5.02
N LEU A 166 -16.96 -1.39 -5.89
CA LEU A 166 -16.78 -1.19 -7.33
C LEU A 166 -16.35 0.23 -7.71
N GLY A 167 -16.78 1.25 -6.95
CA GLY A 167 -16.38 2.64 -7.20
C GLY A 167 -14.87 2.83 -7.04
N LEU A 168 -14.27 2.22 -5.99
CA LEU A 168 -12.83 2.28 -5.76
C LEU A 168 -12.04 1.52 -6.82
N ILE A 169 -12.55 0.36 -7.26
CA ILE A 169 -11.93 -0.42 -8.36
C ILE A 169 -12.01 0.37 -9.67
N ALA A 170 -13.15 0.97 -9.98
CA ALA A 170 -13.33 1.80 -11.17
C ALA A 170 -12.36 3.00 -11.17
N SER A 171 -12.27 3.70 -10.03
CA SER A 171 -11.31 4.79 -9.81
C SER A 171 -9.87 4.33 -10.04
N TYR A 172 -9.45 3.21 -9.44
CA TYR A 172 -8.12 2.62 -9.63
C TYR A 172 -7.82 2.29 -11.09
N LEU A 173 -8.80 1.74 -11.82
CA LEU A 173 -8.67 1.39 -13.24
C LEU A 173 -8.76 2.60 -14.18
N GLY A 174 -9.10 3.79 -13.69
CA GLY A 174 -9.31 5.00 -14.51
C GLY A 174 -10.50 4.87 -15.44
N ILE A 175 -11.61 4.25 -14.96
CA ILE A 175 -12.88 4.12 -15.70
C ILE A 175 -14.04 4.55 -14.81
N THR A 176 -15.20 4.81 -15.41
CA THR A 176 -16.41 5.13 -14.64
C THR A 176 -17.01 3.88 -13.99
N LEU A 177 -17.72 4.07 -12.88
CA LEU A 177 -18.47 2.98 -12.23
C LEU A 177 -19.47 2.33 -13.18
N SER A 178 -20.15 3.11 -14.03
CA SER A 178 -21.10 2.59 -15.04
C SER A 178 -20.41 1.73 -16.10
N THR A 179 -19.18 2.08 -16.50
CA THR A 179 -18.37 1.26 -17.39
C THR A 179 -18.01 -0.07 -16.73
N LEU A 180 -17.51 -0.05 -15.49
CA LEU A 180 -17.17 -1.26 -14.77
C LEU A 180 -18.39 -2.18 -14.54
N SER A 181 -19.55 -1.60 -14.19
CA SER A 181 -20.80 -2.35 -14.02
C SER A 181 -21.23 -3.08 -15.29
N ARG A 182 -21.12 -2.40 -16.46
CA ARG A 182 -21.42 -3.04 -17.76
C ARG A 182 -20.45 -4.17 -18.10
N LEU A 183 -19.16 -3.99 -17.84
CA LEU A 183 -18.16 -5.05 -18.06
C LEU A 183 -18.47 -6.30 -17.24
N ARG A 184 -18.89 -6.15 -16.00
CA ARG A 184 -19.29 -7.27 -15.13
C ARG A 184 -20.59 -7.95 -15.56
N ALA A 185 -21.55 -7.21 -16.07
CA ALA A 185 -22.81 -7.77 -16.55
C ALA A 185 -22.67 -8.57 -17.86
N SER A 186 -21.55 -8.42 -18.56
CA SER A 186 -21.24 -9.13 -19.81
C SER A 186 -20.37 -10.39 -19.61
N GLU A 187 -20.08 -10.78 -18.36
CA GLU A 187 -19.43 -12.03 -17.95
C GLU A 187 -20.45 -13.16 -17.78
#